data_f5efe16a69d1477d1068c4cb84460282
#
_entry.id   f5efe16a69d1477d1068c4cb84460282
#
_cell.length_a   1.000
_cell.length_b   1.000
_cell.length_c   1.000
_cell.angle_alpha   90.00
_cell.angle_beta   90.00
_cell.angle_gamma   90.00
#
_symmetry.space_group_name_H-M   'P 1'
#
loop_
_entity.id
_entity.type
_entity.pdbx_description
1 polymer ?
#
loop_
_entity_poly.entity_id
_entity_poly.type
_entity_poly.pdbx_seq_one_letter_code
_entity_poly.pdbx_strand_id
1 'polypeptide(L)'
;LITVLSVMNGFQRTLRARILGVISDVTISGPVHRLKDWRAVTNIAEHEHGVVAAAPYVRGEGLLVHGRFSSGAIVRGVIPNREKGVSDIAAHMVAGHFQALRPGRFGIVLGRYLAWRLGATVGSRVLLVAPGGMVTPAGFLPRLRSFTVVGVFDVGMYEYDAGLALVNLKDAEALYRMGHDVSGVRLKLVNVDHAPAVRRSLSGRLPAYYRVRDWSQKHANFFRALKIEKTVMFVILLLIVAVAAFNIVATLVMVVTDKRADIAILRTLGASPSSILMIFLVQGTLIGLTGTLLGVVCGVVLSVNITTIVPFIEHIFHTHFLSANVYYISELPSHLRWTDVMHVAVASFAMSFAATLYPAWRAAKTEPAEALRYE
;
A
#
# COMPACT_ATOMS: atom_id res chain seq x y z
N LEU A 1 4.19 19.17 4.03
CA LEU A 1 3.10 18.69 3.18
C LEU A 1 3.61 17.77 2.07
N ILE A 2 4.41 18.28 1.15
CA ILE A 2 4.99 17.54 0.00
C ILE A 2 5.72 16.29 0.48
N THR A 3 6.57 16.42 1.49
CA THR A 3 7.34 15.31 2.07
C THR A 3 6.45 14.22 2.64
N VAL A 4 5.43 14.56 3.40
CA VAL A 4 4.48 13.59 4.00
C VAL A 4 3.72 12.83 2.92
N LEU A 5 3.21 13.54 1.90
CA LEU A 5 2.51 12.89 0.77
C LEU A 5 3.45 12.00 -0.04
N SER A 6 4.72 12.40 -0.23
CA SER A 6 5.71 11.61 -0.96
C SER A 6 6.07 10.32 -0.22
N VAL A 7 6.25 10.38 1.10
CA VAL A 7 6.47 9.19 1.95
C VAL A 7 5.26 8.26 1.90
N MET A 8 4.06 8.81 2.03
CA MET A 8 2.82 8.04 1.93
C MET A 8 2.68 7.34 0.58
N ASN A 9 2.95 8.04 -0.52
CA ASN A 9 2.93 7.45 -1.86
C ASN A 9 3.98 6.35 -2.01
N GLY A 10 5.19 6.57 -1.47
CA GLY A 10 6.26 5.58 -1.45
C GLY A 10 5.87 4.33 -0.68
N PHE A 11 5.33 4.50 0.52
CA PHE A 11 4.84 3.40 1.36
C PHE A 11 3.72 2.60 0.68
N GLN A 12 2.72 3.27 0.11
CA GLN A 12 1.63 2.63 -0.63
C GLN A 12 2.16 1.84 -1.84
N ARG A 13 3.14 2.40 -2.58
CA ARG A 13 3.76 1.73 -3.73
C ARG A 13 4.53 0.49 -3.31
N THR A 14 5.34 0.59 -2.25
CA THR A 14 6.13 -0.54 -1.74
C THR A 14 5.25 -1.64 -1.19
N LEU A 15 4.24 -1.31 -0.37
CA LEU A 15 3.27 -2.28 0.11
C LEU A 15 2.53 -2.96 -1.05
N ARG A 16 2.07 -2.17 -2.02
CA ARG A 16 1.39 -2.71 -3.20
C ARG A 16 2.30 -3.67 -3.97
N ALA A 17 3.55 -3.31 -4.21
CA ALA A 17 4.50 -4.17 -4.92
C ALA A 17 4.77 -5.48 -4.17
N ARG A 18 4.97 -5.42 -2.84
CA ARG A 18 5.18 -6.62 -2.01
C ARG A 18 3.94 -7.51 -1.98
N ILE A 19 2.76 -6.93 -1.77
CA ILE A 19 1.49 -7.66 -1.79
C ILE A 19 1.31 -8.39 -3.13
N LEU A 20 1.55 -7.71 -4.24
CA LEU A 20 1.35 -8.25 -5.59
C LEU A 20 2.44 -9.24 -6.02
N GLY A 21 3.62 -9.23 -5.40
CA GLY A 21 4.66 -10.25 -5.63
C GLY A 21 4.26 -11.64 -5.12
N VAL A 22 3.44 -11.73 -4.08
CA VAL A 22 3.00 -13.00 -3.47
C VAL A 22 1.59 -13.39 -3.87
N ILE A 23 0.73 -12.37 -4.11
CA ILE A 23 -0.67 -12.54 -4.50
C ILE A 23 -0.77 -12.51 -6.02
N SER A 24 -1.57 -13.40 -6.55
CA SER A 24 -1.94 -13.37 -7.97
C SER A 24 -2.81 -12.15 -8.30
N ASP A 25 -2.61 -11.59 -9.48
CA ASP A 25 -3.34 -10.41 -9.94
C ASP A 25 -4.82 -10.72 -10.19
N VAL A 26 -5.10 -11.90 -10.74
CA VAL A 26 -6.47 -12.43 -10.92
C VAL A 26 -6.51 -13.89 -10.47
N THR A 27 -7.63 -14.30 -9.89
CA THR A 27 -7.88 -15.68 -9.46
C THR A 27 -9.22 -16.14 -10.02
N ILE A 28 -9.22 -17.31 -10.66
CA ILE A 28 -10.41 -18.00 -11.14
C ILE A 28 -10.66 -19.15 -10.17
N SER A 29 -11.85 -19.26 -9.59
CA SER A 29 -12.22 -20.34 -8.67
C SER A 29 -13.55 -20.96 -9.06
N GLY A 30 -13.67 -22.28 -8.83
CA GLY A 30 -14.92 -23.01 -9.04
C GLY A 30 -15.88 -22.91 -7.86
N PRO A 31 -17.12 -23.43 -8.01
CA PRO A 31 -18.09 -23.53 -6.93
C PRO A 31 -17.53 -24.42 -5.82
N VAL A 32 -17.85 -24.07 -4.58
CA VAL A 32 -17.38 -24.80 -3.37
C VAL A 32 -15.86 -25.03 -3.35
N HIS A 33 -15.10 -24.06 -3.91
CA HIS A 33 -13.63 -24.13 -4.05
C HIS A 33 -13.13 -25.37 -4.81
N ARG A 34 -13.92 -25.89 -5.74
CA ARG A 34 -13.55 -26.97 -6.66
C ARG A 34 -13.71 -26.53 -8.10
N LEU A 35 -12.60 -26.48 -8.81
CA LEU A 35 -12.54 -26.17 -10.22
C LEU A 35 -12.19 -27.45 -10.98
N LYS A 36 -13.17 -27.95 -11.69
CA LYS A 36 -13.01 -29.05 -12.61
C LYS A 36 -12.34 -28.54 -13.90
N ASP A 37 -11.70 -29.43 -14.59
CA ASP A 37 -11.11 -29.14 -15.90
C ASP A 37 -10.22 -27.87 -15.93
N TRP A 38 -9.41 -27.72 -14.88
CA TRP A 38 -8.54 -26.57 -14.71
C TRP A 38 -7.59 -26.33 -15.90
N ARG A 39 -7.28 -27.38 -16.70
CA ARG A 39 -6.43 -27.25 -17.88
C ARG A 39 -7.09 -26.42 -18.96
N ALA A 40 -8.39 -26.65 -19.24
CA ALA A 40 -9.15 -25.84 -20.18
C ALA A 40 -9.25 -24.39 -19.72
N VAL A 41 -9.54 -24.16 -18.41
CA VAL A 41 -9.61 -22.82 -17.83
C VAL A 41 -8.26 -22.11 -17.89
N THR A 42 -7.15 -22.82 -17.62
CA THR A 42 -5.80 -22.27 -17.73
C THR A 42 -5.48 -21.86 -19.17
N ASN A 43 -5.82 -22.70 -20.14
CA ASN A 43 -5.60 -22.41 -21.55
C ASN A 43 -6.39 -21.17 -22.02
N ILE A 44 -7.67 -21.05 -21.65
CA ILE A 44 -8.47 -19.85 -21.93
C ILE A 44 -7.83 -18.61 -21.31
N ALA A 45 -7.35 -18.72 -20.07
CA ALA A 45 -6.75 -17.60 -19.36
C ALA A 45 -5.37 -17.18 -19.91
N GLU A 46 -4.54 -18.13 -20.37
CA GLU A 46 -3.23 -17.86 -20.98
C GLU A 46 -3.35 -17.14 -22.33
N HIS A 47 -4.48 -17.32 -23.05
CA HIS A 47 -4.76 -16.62 -24.32
C HIS A 47 -5.46 -15.26 -24.12
N GLU A 48 -5.71 -14.84 -22.89
CA GLU A 48 -6.29 -13.53 -22.61
C GLU A 48 -5.23 -12.44 -22.70
N HIS A 49 -5.57 -11.32 -23.34
CA HIS A 49 -4.63 -10.22 -23.52
C HIS A 49 -4.15 -9.66 -22.18
N GLY A 50 -2.83 -9.55 -22.05
CA GLY A 50 -2.19 -9.02 -20.83
C GLY A 50 -1.93 -10.06 -19.72
N VAL A 51 -2.23 -11.34 -19.94
CA VAL A 51 -1.85 -12.44 -19.04
C VAL A 51 -0.45 -12.93 -19.40
N VAL A 52 0.43 -12.99 -18.41
CA VAL A 52 1.82 -13.48 -18.55
C VAL A 52 1.91 -14.97 -18.25
N ALA A 53 1.23 -15.39 -17.19
CA ALA A 53 1.29 -16.77 -16.73
C ALA A 53 0.01 -17.16 -15.98
N ALA A 54 -0.29 -18.46 -15.98
CA ALA A 54 -1.36 -19.05 -15.23
C ALA A 54 -0.91 -20.33 -14.53
N ALA A 55 -1.29 -20.49 -13.25
CA ALA A 55 -0.95 -21.65 -12.45
C ALA A 55 -2.15 -22.17 -11.65
N PRO A 56 -2.44 -23.47 -11.70
CA PRO A 56 -3.44 -24.09 -10.85
C PRO A 56 -2.93 -24.17 -9.41
N TYR A 57 -3.84 -24.11 -8.45
CA TYR A 57 -3.53 -24.29 -7.05
C TYR A 57 -4.63 -25.03 -6.29
N VAL A 58 -4.23 -25.79 -5.28
CA VAL A 58 -5.11 -26.30 -4.24
C VAL A 58 -4.87 -25.47 -2.97
N ARG A 59 -5.91 -24.94 -2.37
CA ARG A 59 -5.84 -24.23 -1.10
C ARG A 59 -6.59 -25.03 -0.04
N GLY A 60 -5.89 -25.31 1.04
CA GLY A 60 -6.48 -25.88 2.25
C GLY A 60 -5.90 -25.17 3.48
N GLU A 61 -6.49 -25.46 4.61
CA GLU A 61 -6.00 -25.04 5.91
C GLU A 61 -5.56 -26.28 6.67
N GLY A 62 -4.65 -26.13 7.62
CA GLY A 62 -4.21 -27.23 8.44
C GLY A 62 -3.39 -26.76 9.64
N LEU A 63 -3.27 -27.65 10.61
CA LEU A 63 -2.39 -27.47 11.75
C LEU A 63 -1.08 -28.21 11.45
N LEU A 64 0.01 -27.51 11.42
CA LEU A 64 1.37 -28.06 11.37
C LEU A 64 1.87 -28.32 12.78
N VAL A 65 2.43 -29.51 13.00
CA VAL A 65 2.94 -29.94 14.29
C VAL A 65 4.38 -30.47 14.12
N HIS A 66 5.29 -29.99 14.97
CA HIS A 66 6.67 -30.44 15.05
C HIS A 66 7.11 -30.54 16.51
N GLY A 67 7.28 -31.76 17.00
CA GLY A 67 7.54 -32.00 18.44
C GLY A 67 6.40 -31.45 19.30
N ARG A 68 6.71 -30.52 20.18
CA ARG A 68 5.75 -29.85 21.08
C ARG A 68 5.13 -28.57 20.48
N PHE A 69 5.61 -28.14 19.33
CA PHE A 69 5.17 -26.89 18.71
C PHE A 69 4.10 -27.15 17.66
N SER A 70 3.13 -26.28 17.59
CA SER A 70 2.08 -26.34 16.59
C SER A 70 1.71 -24.95 16.09
N SER A 71 1.32 -24.85 14.82
CA SER A 71 0.86 -23.61 14.22
C SER A 71 -0.14 -23.88 13.12
N GLY A 72 -1.25 -23.12 13.11
CA GLY A 72 -2.17 -23.10 11.97
C GLY A 72 -1.48 -22.50 10.74
N ALA A 73 -1.74 -23.08 9.58
CA ALA A 73 -1.20 -22.59 8.31
C ALA A 73 -2.21 -22.77 7.16
N ILE A 74 -2.12 -21.86 6.20
CA ILE A 74 -2.72 -22.03 4.88
C ILE A 74 -1.76 -22.90 4.07
N VAL A 75 -2.24 -24.05 3.64
CA VAL A 75 -1.46 -24.97 2.80
C VAL A 75 -1.86 -24.73 1.35
N ARG A 76 -0.87 -24.42 0.52
CA ARG A 76 -1.08 -24.24 -0.92
C ARG A 76 -0.33 -25.30 -1.71
N GLY A 77 -1.09 -26.14 -2.43
CA GLY A 77 -0.55 -27.08 -3.40
C GLY A 77 -0.26 -26.37 -4.72
N VAL A 78 0.97 -26.49 -5.22
CA VAL A 78 1.45 -25.77 -6.42
C VAL A 78 2.21 -26.71 -7.36
N ILE A 79 2.29 -26.33 -8.64
CA ILE A 79 3.21 -26.91 -9.61
C ILE A 79 4.44 -26.01 -9.68
N PRO A 80 5.63 -26.41 -9.17
CA PRO A 80 6.77 -25.52 -9.02
C PRO A 80 7.17 -24.76 -10.29
N ASN A 81 7.12 -25.42 -11.46
CA ASN A 81 7.49 -24.79 -12.75
C ASN A 81 6.49 -23.72 -13.19
N ARG A 82 5.20 -23.89 -12.90
CA ARG A 82 4.17 -22.89 -13.23
C ARG A 82 4.08 -21.80 -12.16
N GLU A 83 4.31 -22.14 -10.91
CA GLU A 83 4.25 -21.19 -9.79
C GLU A 83 5.27 -20.06 -9.92
N LYS A 84 6.47 -20.33 -10.47
CA LYS A 84 7.49 -19.30 -10.75
C LYS A 84 7.00 -18.18 -11.67
N GLY A 85 6.04 -18.47 -12.54
CA GLY A 85 5.46 -17.48 -13.44
C GLY A 85 4.41 -16.58 -12.79
N VAL A 86 3.82 -17.00 -11.67
CA VAL A 86 2.70 -16.29 -11.02
C VAL A 86 3.01 -15.76 -9.63
N SER A 87 4.17 -16.15 -9.04
CA SER A 87 4.57 -15.76 -7.69
C SER A 87 6.08 -15.68 -7.57
N ASP A 88 6.56 -14.67 -6.84
CA ASP A 88 7.98 -14.42 -6.60
C ASP A 88 8.55 -15.25 -5.44
N ILE A 89 7.75 -16.13 -4.80
CA ILE A 89 8.18 -16.93 -3.63
C ILE A 89 9.43 -17.78 -3.97
N ALA A 90 9.51 -18.33 -5.18
CA ALA A 90 10.65 -19.11 -5.60
C ALA A 90 11.97 -18.32 -5.67
N ALA A 91 11.90 -17.01 -5.87
CA ALA A 91 13.04 -16.10 -5.86
C ALA A 91 13.46 -15.68 -4.42
N HIS A 92 12.56 -15.85 -3.46
CA HIS A 92 12.77 -15.46 -2.06
C HIS A 92 13.03 -16.66 -1.14
N MET A 93 13.64 -17.72 -1.66
CA MET A 93 14.07 -18.86 -0.83
C MET A 93 15.29 -18.47 0.01
N VAL A 94 15.19 -18.68 1.33
CA VAL A 94 16.27 -18.42 2.29
C VAL A 94 17.10 -19.71 2.54
N ALA A 95 16.44 -20.87 2.50
CA ALA A 95 17.09 -22.16 2.69
C ALA A 95 16.39 -23.24 1.85
N GLY A 96 17.14 -24.23 1.39
CA GLY A 96 16.61 -25.31 0.56
C GLY A 96 16.25 -24.86 -0.87
N HIS A 97 15.43 -25.66 -1.56
CA HIS A 97 15.12 -25.44 -2.97
C HIS A 97 13.64 -25.61 -3.26
N PHE A 98 13.03 -24.64 -3.94
CA PHE A 98 11.62 -24.69 -4.32
C PHE A 98 11.28 -25.87 -5.24
N GLN A 99 12.22 -26.27 -6.12
CA GLN A 99 12.07 -27.39 -7.05
C GLN A 99 12.10 -28.78 -6.36
N ALA A 100 12.45 -28.83 -5.08
CA ALA A 100 12.39 -30.08 -4.29
C ALA A 100 10.95 -30.50 -3.95
N LEU A 101 9.94 -29.64 -4.24
CA LEU A 101 8.52 -29.99 -4.17
C LEU A 101 8.13 -30.96 -5.29
N ARG A 102 8.50 -32.23 -5.17
CA ARG A 102 8.18 -33.28 -6.16
C ARG A 102 6.92 -34.04 -5.78
N PRO A 103 6.09 -34.46 -6.77
CA PRO A 103 4.88 -35.25 -6.49
C PRO A 103 5.23 -36.57 -5.77
N GLY A 104 4.40 -36.94 -4.78
CA GLY A 104 4.56 -38.18 -4.01
C GLY A 104 5.68 -38.18 -2.97
N ARG A 105 6.51 -37.12 -2.90
CA ARG A 105 7.59 -37.01 -1.92
C ARG A 105 7.17 -36.32 -0.62
N PHE A 106 5.98 -35.74 -0.59
CA PHE A 106 5.46 -35.00 0.56
C PHE A 106 6.47 -33.98 1.12
N GLY A 107 7.09 -33.22 0.21
CA GLY A 107 7.91 -32.07 0.56
C GLY A 107 7.04 -30.86 0.93
N ILE A 108 7.50 -30.05 1.88
CA ILE A 108 6.86 -28.82 2.27
C ILE A 108 7.87 -27.68 2.33
N VAL A 109 7.49 -26.52 1.83
CA VAL A 109 8.24 -25.26 1.95
C VAL A 109 7.46 -24.37 2.90
N LEU A 110 8.13 -23.85 3.94
CA LEU A 110 7.53 -23.06 5.01
C LEU A 110 7.97 -21.60 4.89
N GLY A 111 7.10 -20.68 5.26
CA GLY A 111 7.52 -19.30 5.50
C GLY A 111 8.46 -19.22 6.72
N ARG A 112 9.37 -18.24 6.74
CA ARG A 112 10.44 -18.11 7.73
C ARG A 112 9.92 -18.07 9.17
N TYR A 113 8.90 -17.26 9.45
CA TYR A 113 8.32 -17.16 10.78
C TYR A 113 7.53 -18.41 11.18
N LEU A 114 6.92 -19.10 10.20
CA LEU A 114 6.23 -20.36 10.44
C LEU A 114 7.24 -21.46 10.81
N ALA A 115 8.36 -21.56 10.06
CA ALA A 115 9.44 -22.49 10.35
C ALA A 115 10.06 -22.21 11.74
N TRP A 116 10.35 -20.95 12.05
CA TRP A 116 10.86 -20.54 13.36
C TRP A 116 9.90 -20.89 14.51
N ARG A 117 8.60 -20.61 14.37
CA ARG A 117 7.57 -20.93 15.38
C ARG A 117 7.45 -22.42 15.63
N LEU A 118 7.63 -23.24 14.60
CA LEU A 118 7.62 -24.69 14.69
C LEU A 118 8.97 -25.28 15.18
N GLY A 119 10.03 -24.48 15.26
CA GLY A 119 11.38 -24.97 15.49
C GLY A 119 11.85 -25.94 14.40
N ALA A 120 11.33 -25.80 13.17
CA ALA A 120 11.60 -26.69 12.05
C ALA A 120 12.64 -26.09 11.10
N THR A 121 13.59 -26.90 10.67
CA THR A 121 14.61 -26.57 9.67
C THR A 121 14.48 -27.46 8.45
N VAL A 122 15.24 -27.17 7.38
CA VAL A 122 15.29 -28.04 6.20
C VAL A 122 15.73 -29.45 6.64
N GLY A 123 14.98 -30.47 6.20
CA GLY A 123 15.15 -31.87 6.62
C GLY A 123 14.22 -32.29 7.77
N SER A 124 13.67 -31.38 8.57
CA SER A 124 12.72 -31.69 9.64
C SER A 124 11.45 -32.34 9.10
N ARG A 125 10.88 -33.26 9.89
CA ARG A 125 9.57 -33.84 9.60
C ARG A 125 8.48 -33.10 10.36
N VAL A 126 7.49 -32.54 9.65
CA VAL A 126 6.33 -31.88 10.23
C VAL A 126 5.07 -32.66 9.91
N LEU A 127 4.20 -32.82 10.90
CA LEU A 127 2.92 -33.47 10.74
C LEU A 127 1.89 -32.40 10.35
N LEU A 128 1.22 -32.60 9.22
CA LEU A 128 0.12 -31.75 8.78
C LEU A 128 -1.21 -32.44 9.10
N VAL A 129 -2.01 -31.77 9.91
CA VAL A 129 -3.38 -32.15 10.28
C VAL A 129 -4.34 -31.31 9.46
N ALA A 130 -5.00 -31.92 8.48
CA ALA A 130 -5.97 -31.22 7.64
C ALA A 130 -7.38 -31.30 8.25
N PRO A 131 -8.22 -30.25 8.08
CA PRO A 131 -9.60 -30.27 8.50
C PRO A 131 -10.39 -31.32 7.69
N GLY A 132 -11.43 -31.84 8.32
CA GLY A 132 -12.17 -32.96 7.77
C GLY A 132 -11.49 -34.29 8.06
N GLY A 133 -12.26 -35.30 8.27
CA GLY A 133 -11.81 -36.65 8.61
C GLY A 133 -12.87 -37.67 8.27
N MET A 134 -12.72 -38.83 8.81
CA MET A 134 -13.73 -39.90 8.73
C MET A 134 -14.34 -40.08 10.11
N VAL A 135 -15.66 -40.06 10.17
CA VAL A 135 -16.39 -40.49 11.38
C VAL A 135 -16.39 -42.00 11.37
N THR A 136 -15.77 -42.60 12.37
CA THR A 136 -15.74 -44.05 12.57
C THR A 136 -16.48 -44.40 13.85
N PRO A 137 -16.86 -45.64 14.04
CA PRO A 137 -17.46 -46.07 15.32
C PRO A 137 -16.57 -45.78 16.54
N ALA A 138 -15.25 -45.69 16.34
CA ALA A 138 -14.28 -45.35 17.36
C ALA A 138 -14.05 -43.82 17.58
N GLY A 139 -14.77 -42.97 16.83
CA GLY A 139 -14.64 -41.52 16.88
C GLY A 139 -14.20 -40.87 15.58
N PHE A 140 -13.91 -39.55 15.67
CA PHE A 140 -13.47 -38.75 14.52
C PHE A 140 -11.96 -38.92 14.30
N LEU A 141 -11.58 -39.40 13.11
CA LEU A 141 -10.20 -39.57 12.66
C LEU A 141 -9.84 -38.42 11.72
N PRO A 142 -9.01 -37.42 12.17
CA PRO A 142 -8.52 -36.34 11.30
C PRO A 142 -7.60 -36.88 10.21
N ARG A 143 -7.46 -36.13 9.12
CA ARG A 143 -6.49 -36.45 8.06
C ARG A 143 -5.11 -35.99 8.48
N LEU A 144 -4.21 -36.94 8.60
CA LEU A 144 -2.84 -36.70 9.04
C LEU A 144 -1.87 -37.10 7.93
N ARG A 145 -0.88 -36.26 7.66
CA ARG A 145 0.22 -36.62 6.77
C ARG A 145 1.52 -35.98 7.22
N SER A 146 2.57 -36.79 7.24
CA SER A 146 3.91 -36.30 7.51
C SER A 146 4.54 -35.71 6.25
N PHE A 147 5.09 -34.52 6.36
CA PHE A 147 5.82 -33.81 5.31
C PHE A 147 7.26 -33.55 5.75
N THR A 148 8.20 -33.57 4.79
CA THR A 148 9.58 -33.18 5.04
C THR A 148 9.80 -31.75 4.58
N VAL A 149 10.36 -30.90 5.45
CA VAL A 149 10.70 -29.52 5.10
C VAL A 149 11.83 -29.52 4.07
N VAL A 150 11.56 -29.06 2.86
CA VAL A 150 12.53 -29.02 1.74
C VAL A 150 13.03 -27.61 1.45
N GLY A 151 12.45 -26.60 2.12
CA GLY A 151 12.90 -25.23 2.01
C GLY A 151 12.15 -24.27 2.91
N VAL A 152 12.73 -23.08 3.05
CA VAL A 152 12.17 -21.95 3.81
C VAL A 152 12.24 -20.72 2.92
N PHE A 153 11.16 -19.93 2.85
CA PHE A 153 11.10 -18.68 2.11
C PHE A 153 10.85 -17.49 3.05
N ASP A 154 11.26 -16.30 2.61
CA ASP A 154 11.01 -15.02 3.28
C ASP A 154 10.69 -13.96 2.24
N VAL A 155 9.42 -13.62 2.11
CA VAL A 155 8.94 -12.59 1.16
C VAL A 155 8.81 -11.20 1.81
N GLY A 156 9.16 -11.08 3.09
CA GLY A 156 9.08 -9.85 3.85
C GLY A 156 7.63 -9.42 4.16
N MET A 157 6.68 -10.37 4.20
CA MET A 157 5.30 -10.16 4.60
C MET A 157 4.90 -11.16 5.68
N TYR A 158 4.77 -10.68 6.91
CA TYR A 158 4.48 -11.53 8.07
C TYR A 158 3.30 -12.47 7.87
N GLU A 159 2.21 -12.00 7.25
CA GLU A 159 1.02 -12.82 7.00
C GLU A 159 1.34 -14.08 6.19
N TYR A 160 2.23 -13.96 5.19
CA TYR A 160 2.66 -15.10 4.38
C TYR A 160 3.80 -15.87 5.02
N ASP A 161 4.76 -15.17 5.59
CA ASP A 161 5.93 -15.78 6.22
C ASP A 161 5.58 -16.52 7.51
N ALA A 162 4.47 -16.15 8.19
CA ALA A 162 3.98 -16.79 9.41
C ALA A 162 2.80 -17.75 9.19
N GLY A 163 2.15 -17.68 8.02
CA GLY A 163 0.87 -18.40 7.81
C GLY A 163 0.80 -19.25 6.56
N LEU A 164 1.80 -19.24 5.66
CA LEU A 164 1.75 -19.97 4.40
C LEU A 164 2.75 -21.13 4.36
N ALA A 165 2.24 -22.29 3.95
CA ALA A 165 3.04 -23.48 3.64
C ALA A 165 2.75 -23.92 2.19
N LEU A 166 3.78 -24.27 1.44
CA LEU A 166 3.67 -24.71 0.06
C LEU A 166 4.02 -26.20 -0.06
N VAL A 167 3.22 -26.94 -0.79
CA VAL A 167 3.41 -28.36 -1.06
C VAL A 167 3.22 -28.63 -2.56
N ASN A 168 3.59 -29.81 -3.03
CA ASN A 168 3.28 -30.17 -4.41
C ASN A 168 1.77 -30.28 -4.62
N LEU A 169 1.27 -29.87 -5.81
CA LEU A 169 -0.15 -29.91 -6.15
C LEU A 169 -0.77 -31.30 -5.95
N LYS A 170 -0.08 -32.35 -6.40
CA LYS A 170 -0.53 -33.74 -6.29
C LYS A 170 -0.63 -34.21 -4.84
N ASP A 171 0.32 -33.79 -3.99
CA ASP A 171 0.31 -34.14 -2.58
C ASP A 171 -0.83 -33.40 -1.84
N ALA A 172 -1.14 -32.18 -2.26
CA ALA A 172 -2.31 -31.43 -1.76
C ALA A 172 -3.63 -32.05 -2.24
N GLU A 173 -3.74 -32.42 -3.53
CA GLU A 173 -4.90 -33.13 -4.08
C GLU A 173 -5.22 -34.39 -3.28
N ALA A 174 -4.20 -35.18 -2.96
CA ALA A 174 -4.31 -36.41 -2.15
C ALA A 174 -4.76 -36.11 -0.71
N LEU A 175 -4.14 -35.12 -0.05
CA LEU A 175 -4.44 -34.76 1.34
C LEU A 175 -5.86 -34.25 1.51
N TYR A 176 -6.29 -33.33 0.62
CA TYR A 176 -7.60 -32.68 0.69
C TYR A 176 -8.69 -33.45 -0.08
N ARG A 177 -8.37 -34.63 -0.66
CA ARG A 177 -9.28 -35.45 -1.46
C ARG A 177 -9.96 -34.67 -2.59
N MET A 178 -9.16 -33.92 -3.32
CA MET A 178 -9.64 -33.11 -4.45
C MET A 178 -9.83 -33.94 -5.72
N GLY A 179 -9.29 -35.16 -5.77
CA GLY A 179 -9.26 -35.97 -7.00
C GLY A 179 -8.32 -35.32 -8.03
N HIS A 180 -8.90 -34.91 -9.17
CA HIS A 180 -8.18 -34.13 -10.20
C HIS A 180 -8.60 -32.66 -10.24
N ASP A 181 -9.48 -32.25 -9.29
CA ASP A 181 -9.95 -30.87 -9.19
C ASP A 181 -8.88 -30.01 -8.47
N VAL A 182 -8.91 -28.73 -8.74
CA VAL A 182 -8.09 -27.72 -8.03
C VAL A 182 -8.98 -26.68 -7.36
N SER A 183 -8.47 -25.89 -6.45
CA SER A 183 -9.24 -24.80 -5.83
C SER A 183 -9.45 -23.65 -6.81
N GLY A 184 -8.53 -23.47 -7.76
CA GLY A 184 -8.63 -22.47 -8.78
C GLY A 184 -7.35 -22.32 -9.61
N VAL A 185 -7.35 -21.30 -10.47
CA VAL A 185 -6.21 -20.89 -11.30
C VAL A 185 -5.83 -19.46 -10.92
N ARG A 186 -4.55 -19.21 -10.74
CA ARG A 186 -3.96 -17.90 -10.43
C ARG A 186 -3.30 -17.35 -11.69
N LEU A 187 -3.50 -16.06 -11.93
CA LEU A 187 -2.97 -15.37 -13.10
C LEU A 187 -2.02 -14.26 -12.68
N LYS A 188 -0.96 -14.10 -13.46
CA LYS A 188 -0.05 -12.94 -13.42
C LYS A 188 -0.27 -12.10 -14.67
N LEU A 189 -0.36 -10.79 -14.51
CA LEU A 189 -0.57 -9.84 -15.60
C LEU A 189 0.71 -9.04 -15.88
N VAL A 190 0.85 -8.58 -17.12
CA VAL A 190 1.88 -7.60 -17.52
C VAL A 190 1.69 -6.30 -16.69
N ASN A 191 0.44 -5.84 -16.60
CA ASN A 191 0.08 -4.66 -15.84
C ASN A 191 -1.07 -4.99 -14.88
N VAL A 192 -0.77 -4.91 -13.60
CA VAL A 192 -1.72 -5.20 -12.51
C VAL A 192 -2.93 -4.26 -12.51
N ASP A 193 -2.78 -3.03 -13.00
CA ASP A 193 -3.88 -2.06 -13.10
C ASP A 193 -4.97 -2.49 -14.09
N HIS A 194 -4.64 -3.38 -15.02
CA HIS A 194 -5.59 -3.95 -15.96
C HIS A 194 -6.38 -5.15 -15.39
N ALA A 195 -6.10 -5.58 -14.17
CA ALA A 195 -6.78 -6.73 -13.54
C ALA A 195 -8.33 -6.62 -13.54
N PRO A 196 -8.96 -5.44 -13.29
CA PRO A 196 -10.42 -5.32 -13.40
C PRO A 196 -10.95 -5.49 -14.83
N ALA A 197 -10.19 -5.13 -15.86
CA ALA A 197 -10.56 -5.31 -17.27
C ALA A 197 -10.46 -6.79 -17.66
N VAL A 198 -9.33 -7.44 -17.34
CA VAL A 198 -9.09 -8.87 -17.56
C VAL A 198 -10.15 -9.71 -16.81
N ARG A 199 -10.49 -9.35 -15.57
CA ARG A 199 -11.58 -10.01 -14.82
C ARG A 199 -12.90 -9.95 -15.57
N ARG A 200 -13.29 -8.78 -16.11
CA ARG A 200 -14.56 -8.64 -16.85
C ARG A 200 -14.56 -9.47 -18.14
N SER A 201 -13.47 -9.45 -18.88
CA SER A 201 -13.31 -10.24 -20.11
C SER A 201 -13.42 -11.74 -19.82
N LEU A 202 -12.65 -12.25 -18.84
CA LEU A 202 -12.68 -13.65 -18.44
C LEU A 202 -14.04 -14.08 -17.87
N SER A 203 -14.73 -13.19 -17.13
CA SER A 203 -16.08 -13.49 -16.63
C SER A 203 -17.12 -13.64 -17.74
N GLY A 204 -16.91 -13.00 -18.90
CA GLY A 204 -17.77 -13.18 -20.07
C GLY A 204 -17.46 -14.43 -20.91
N ARG A 205 -16.24 -14.96 -20.83
CA ARG A 205 -15.79 -16.14 -21.59
C ARG A 205 -15.91 -17.46 -20.83
N LEU A 206 -15.88 -17.36 -19.50
CA LEU A 206 -15.99 -18.53 -18.62
C LEU A 206 -17.44 -18.76 -18.18
N PRO A 207 -17.85 -20.01 -17.91
CA PRO A 207 -19.16 -20.32 -17.37
C PRO A 207 -19.47 -19.49 -16.11
N ALA A 208 -20.71 -19.05 -15.97
CA ALA A 208 -21.17 -18.14 -14.90
C ALA A 208 -20.98 -18.69 -13.47
N TYR A 209 -20.84 -20.01 -13.30
CA TYR A 209 -20.56 -20.62 -12.01
C TYR A 209 -19.10 -20.50 -11.57
N TYR A 210 -18.16 -20.09 -12.46
CA TYR A 210 -16.80 -19.75 -12.07
C TYR A 210 -16.71 -18.32 -11.56
N ARG A 211 -16.03 -18.14 -10.45
CA ARG A 211 -15.81 -16.82 -9.85
C ARG A 211 -14.44 -16.29 -10.26
N VAL A 212 -14.42 -15.24 -11.04
CA VAL A 212 -13.21 -14.49 -11.37
C VAL A 212 -13.10 -13.30 -10.44
N ARG A 213 -12.02 -13.23 -9.64
CA ARG A 213 -11.75 -12.14 -8.71
C ARG A 213 -10.39 -11.54 -9.01
N ASP A 214 -10.31 -10.23 -9.03
CA ASP A 214 -9.05 -9.52 -9.10
C ASP A 214 -8.51 -9.21 -7.68
N TRP A 215 -7.25 -8.82 -7.62
CA TRP A 215 -6.55 -8.49 -6.38
C TRP A 215 -7.23 -7.36 -5.59
N SER A 216 -7.85 -6.39 -6.28
CA SER A 216 -8.50 -5.25 -5.64
C SER A 216 -9.77 -5.65 -4.88
N GLN A 217 -10.51 -6.63 -5.38
CA GLN A 217 -11.68 -7.17 -4.69
C GLN A 217 -11.30 -8.04 -3.49
N LYS A 218 -10.21 -8.79 -3.60
CA LYS A 218 -9.74 -9.67 -2.52
C LYS A 218 -9.25 -8.89 -1.31
N HIS A 219 -8.66 -7.71 -1.54
CA HIS A 219 -8.13 -6.81 -0.51
C HIS A 219 -8.85 -5.46 -0.49
N ALA A 220 -10.13 -5.41 -0.88
CA ALA A 220 -10.91 -4.18 -1.01
C ALA A 220 -10.89 -3.32 0.27
N ASN A 221 -10.98 -3.96 1.44
CA ASN A 221 -10.96 -3.25 2.72
C ASN A 221 -9.61 -2.57 2.98
N PHE A 222 -8.50 -3.25 2.65
CA PHE A 222 -7.16 -2.68 2.78
C PHE A 222 -6.97 -1.45 1.88
N PHE A 223 -7.32 -1.57 0.59
CA PHE A 223 -7.19 -0.43 -0.34
C PHE A 223 -8.17 0.70 -0.04
N ARG A 224 -9.36 0.38 0.51
CA ARG A 224 -10.29 1.40 1.00
C ARG A 224 -9.70 2.14 2.21
N ALA A 225 -9.09 1.42 3.15
CA ALA A 225 -8.41 2.03 4.29
C ALA A 225 -7.28 2.96 3.85
N LEU A 226 -6.42 2.55 2.91
CA LEU A 226 -5.36 3.40 2.33
C LEU A 226 -5.93 4.65 1.65
N LYS A 227 -7.06 4.54 0.95
CA LYS A 227 -7.71 5.70 0.32
C LYS A 227 -8.28 6.67 1.36
N ILE A 228 -8.90 6.15 2.41
CA ILE A 228 -9.42 6.97 3.52
C ILE A 228 -8.27 7.66 4.24
N GLU A 229 -7.19 6.94 4.55
CA GLU A 229 -5.98 7.48 5.17
C GLU A 229 -5.41 8.65 4.35
N LYS A 230 -5.27 8.50 3.03
CA LYS A 230 -4.82 9.60 2.16
C LYS A 230 -5.74 10.82 2.22
N THR A 231 -7.06 10.60 2.25
CA THR A 231 -8.05 11.68 2.36
C THR A 231 -7.95 12.38 3.71
N VAL A 232 -7.86 11.63 4.80
CA VAL A 232 -7.72 12.18 6.16
C VAL A 232 -6.43 12.98 6.28
N MET A 233 -5.30 12.45 5.80
CA MET A 233 -4.03 13.17 5.78
C MET A 233 -4.14 14.46 4.97
N PHE A 234 -4.78 14.45 3.81
CA PHE A 234 -4.99 15.66 3.01
C PHE A 234 -5.80 16.72 3.79
N VAL A 235 -6.84 16.32 4.51
CA VAL A 235 -7.67 17.23 5.33
C VAL A 235 -6.84 17.82 6.47
N ILE A 236 -6.06 17.00 7.19
CA ILE A 236 -5.17 17.45 8.26
C ILE A 236 -4.16 18.47 7.72
N LEU A 237 -3.56 18.16 6.58
CA LEU A 237 -2.59 19.03 5.94
C LEU A 237 -3.23 20.34 5.46
N LEU A 238 -4.47 20.30 4.98
CA LEU A 238 -5.24 21.50 4.62
C LEU A 238 -5.51 22.39 5.84
N LEU A 239 -5.84 21.79 6.99
CA LEU A 239 -6.00 22.52 8.26
C LEU A 239 -4.71 23.23 8.69
N ILE A 240 -3.54 22.61 8.53
CA ILE A 240 -2.24 23.23 8.83
C ILE A 240 -2.04 24.46 7.92
N VAL A 241 -2.36 24.36 6.62
CA VAL A 241 -2.30 25.49 5.70
C VAL A 241 -3.31 26.59 6.10
N ALA A 242 -4.50 26.21 6.56
CA ALA A 242 -5.50 27.16 7.05
C ALA A 242 -4.98 27.95 8.26
N VAL A 243 -4.35 27.28 9.23
CA VAL A 243 -3.71 27.95 10.39
C VAL A 243 -2.61 28.93 9.93
N ALA A 244 -1.79 28.53 8.96
CA ALA A 244 -0.77 29.42 8.37
C ALA A 244 -1.42 30.62 7.67
N ALA A 245 -2.54 30.44 6.97
CA ALA A 245 -3.30 31.51 6.34
C ALA A 245 -3.87 32.49 7.38
N PHE A 246 -4.39 32.01 8.51
CA PHE A 246 -4.80 32.86 9.64
C PHE A 246 -3.66 33.70 10.19
N ASN A 247 -2.45 33.13 10.29
CA ASN A 247 -1.27 33.89 10.71
C ASN A 247 -0.95 35.02 9.73
N ILE A 248 -1.04 34.76 8.41
CA ILE A 248 -0.87 35.79 7.38
C ILE A 248 -1.92 36.91 7.56
N VAL A 249 -3.20 36.57 7.78
CA VAL A 249 -4.26 37.55 8.05
C VAL A 249 -3.91 38.41 9.27
N ALA A 250 -3.54 37.78 10.39
CA ALA A 250 -3.21 38.49 11.63
C ALA A 250 -2.04 39.47 11.44
N THR A 251 -0.98 38.99 10.78
CA THR A 251 0.23 39.82 10.49
C THR A 251 -0.11 40.99 9.57
N LEU A 252 -0.87 40.75 8.48
CA LEU A 252 -1.24 41.81 7.55
C LEU A 252 -2.20 42.84 8.19
N VAL A 253 -3.12 42.38 9.05
CA VAL A 253 -4.00 43.29 9.81
C VAL A 253 -3.19 44.17 10.75
N MET A 254 -2.18 43.61 11.42
CA MET A 254 -1.25 44.41 12.25
C MET A 254 -0.49 45.44 11.42
N VAL A 255 0.12 45.03 10.31
CA VAL A 255 0.82 45.93 9.38
C VAL A 255 -0.10 47.04 8.86
N VAL A 256 -1.35 46.74 8.50
CA VAL A 256 -2.35 47.74 8.07
C VAL A 256 -2.64 48.71 9.22
N THR A 257 -2.73 48.22 10.45
CA THR A 257 -3.02 49.06 11.62
C THR A 257 -1.84 49.98 11.92
N ASP A 258 -0.60 49.50 11.87
CA ASP A 258 0.61 50.28 12.09
C ASP A 258 0.83 51.34 11.00
N LYS A 259 0.35 51.06 9.77
CA LYS A 259 0.49 51.95 8.62
C LYS A 259 -0.71 52.85 8.38
N ARG A 260 -1.65 52.94 9.36
CA ARG A 260 -2.88 53.76 9.19
C ARG A 260 -2.62 55.23 8.87
N ALA A 261 -1.62 55.87 9.53
CA ALA A 261 -1.26 57.24 9.27
C ALA A 261 -0.71 57.44 7.85
N ASP A 262 0.20 56.55 7.42
CA ASP A 262 0.76 56.57 6.06
C ASP A 262 -0.34 56.39 4.99
N ILE A 263 -1.31 55.51 5.24
CA ILE A 263 -2.45 55.29 4.36
C ILE A 263 -3.33 56.55 4.30
N ALA A 264 -3.59 57.19 5.45
CA ALA A 264 -4.40 58.43 5.49
C ALA A 264 -3.72 59.59 4.70
N ILE A 265 -2.41 59.75 4.84
CA ILE A 265 -1.64 60.72 4.06
C ILE A 265 -1.74 60.47 2.57
N LEU A 266 -1.56 59.21 2.12
CA LEU A 266 -1.70 58.84 0.71
C LEU A 266 -3.09 59.15 0.19
N ARG A 267 -4.14 58.88 0.98
CA ARG A 267 -5.54 59.18 0.61
C ARG A 267 -5.85 60.67 0.54
N THR A 268 -5.27 61.52 1.41
CA THR A 268 -5.42 62.97 1.33
C THR A 268 -4.68 63.56 0.11
N LEU A 269 -3.59 62.88 -0.33
CA LEU A 269 -2.88 63.24 -1.57
C LEU A 269 -3.58 62.76 -2.85
N GLY A 270 -4.78 62.11 -2.73
CA GLY A 270 -5.58 61.72 -3.84
C GLY A 270 -5.53 60.22 -4.24
N ALA A 271 -4.88 59.38 -3.44
CA ALA A 271 -4.90 57.93 -3.71
C ALA A 271 -6.28 57.35 -3.53
N SER A 272 -6.78 56.59 -4.53
CA SER A 272 -8.04 55.92 -4.48
C SER A 272 -8.06 54.72 -3.52
N PRO A 273 -9.22 54.33 -2.96
CA PRO A 273 -9.32 53.13 -2.16
C PRO A 273 -8.82 51.87 -2.88
N SER A 274 -9.06 51.81 -4.20
CA SER A 274 -8.59 50.72 -5.04
C SER A 274 -7.05 50.64 -5.16
N SER A 275 -6.39 51.81 -5.17
CA SER A 275 -4.94 51.88 -5.17
C SER A 275 -4.34 51.33 -3.87
N ILE A 276 -4.91 51.70 -2.72
CA ILE A 276 -4.51 51.16 -1.42
C ILE A 276 -4.75 49.66 -1.35
N LEU A 277 -5.91 49.17 -1.77
CA LEU A 277 -6.24 47.76 -1.86
C LEU A 277 -5.21 47.01 -2.70
N MET A 278 -4.81 47.54 -3.86
CA MET A 278 -3.86 46.92 -4.78
C MET A 278 -2.45 46.81 -4.16
N ILE A 279 -2.01 47.85 -3.41
CA ILE A 279 -0.74 47.82 -2.72
C ILE A 279 -0.62 46.61 -1.76
N PHE A 280 -1.63 46.46 -0.90
CA PHE A 280 -1.65 45.33 0.07
C PHE A 280 -1.89 43.98 -0.58
N LEU A 281 -2.68 43.93 -1.68
CA LEU A 281 -2.85 42.72 -2.49
C LEU A 281 -1.54 42.27 -3.13
N VAL A 282 -0.80 43.19 -3.75
CA VAL A 282 0.52 42.89 -4.35
C VAL A 282 1.48 42.43 -3.27
N GLN A 283 1.56 43.12 -2.14
CA GLN A 283 2.42 42.75 -1.02
C GLN A 283 2.11 41.33 -0.52
N GLY A 284 0.84 41.05 -0.25
CA GLY A 284 0.43 39.71 0.22
C GLY A 284 0.63 38.61 -0.83
N THR A 285 0.40 38.94 -2.11
CA THR A 285 0.66 37.99 -3.22
C THR A 285 2.16 37.66 -3.34
N LEU A 286 3.05 38.64 -3.20
CA LEU A 286 4.49 38.43 -3.22
C LEU A 286 4.95 37.56 -2.03
N ILE A 287 4.44 37.82 -0.82
CA ILE A 287 4.71 36.98 0.36
C ILE A 287 4.22 35.57 0.13
N GLY A 288 3.00 35.39 -0.37
CA GLY A 288 2.42 34.08 -0.68
C GLY A 288 3.17 33.33 -1.76
N LEU A 289 3.60 34.00 -2.81
CA LEU A 289 4.37 33.42 -3.91
C LEU A 289 5.77 32.97 -3.44
N THR A 290 6.51 33.86 -2.76
CA THR A 290 7.85 33.53 -2.27
C THR A 290 7.81 32.40 -1.23
N GLY A 291 6.86 32.43 -0.29
CA GLY A 291 6.65 31.38 0.69
C GLY A 291 6.28 30.04 0.05
N THR A 292 5.40 30.04 -0.96
CA THR A 292 5.02 28.83 -1.69
C THR A 292 6.20 28.26 -2.48
N LEU A 293 6.97 29.09 -3.18
CA LEU A 293 8.15 28.64 -3.94
C LEU A 293 9.22 28.05 -3.01
N LEU A 294 9.55 28.73 -1.93
CA LEU A 294 10.51 28.20 -0.94
C LEU A 294 10.01 26.89 -0.32
N GLY A 295 8.71 26.84 0.04
CA GLY A 295 8.09 25.64 0.58
C GLY A 295 8.11 24.46 -0.40
N VAL A 296 7.88 24.69 -1.70
CA VAL A 296 7.99 23.67 -2.75
C VAL A 296 9.44 23.19 -2.90
N VAL A 297 10.39 24.09 -3.01
CA VAL A 297 11.82 23.72 -3.16
C VAL A 297 12.28 22.90 -1.96
N CYS A 298 12.08 23.40 -0.75
CA CYS A 298 12.46 22.67 0.47
C CYS A 298 11.73 21.32 0.58
N GLY A 299 10.43 21.28 0.28
CA GLY A 299 9.64 20.06 0.32
C GLY A 299 10.09 19.00 -0.68
N VAL A 300 10.45 19.39 -1.89
CA VAL A 300 10.99 18.50 -2.92
C VAL A 300 12.39 17.99 -2.51
N VAL A 301 13.27 18.88 -2.09
CA VAL A 301 14.63 18.50 -1.63
C VAL A 301 14.56 17.50 -0.48
N LEU A 302 13.73 17.77 0.53
CA LEU A 302 13.53 16.85 1.65
C LEU A 302 12.94 15.51 1.19
N SER A 303 11.94 15.51 0.29
CA SER A 303 11.33 14.30 -0.21
C SER A 303 12.28 13.39 -0.98
N VAL A 304 13.16 13.96 -1.80
CA VAL A 304 14.13 13.21 -2.59
C VAL A 304 15.25 12.63 -1.72
N ASN A 305 15.65 13.37 -0.68
CA ASN A 305 16.77 12.98 0.18
C ASN A 305 16.33 12.27 1.48
N ILE A 306 15.05 11.95 1.68
CA ILE A 306 14.55 11.40 2.94
C ILE A 306 15.18 10.05 3.27
N THR A 307 15.47 9.22 2.25
CA THR A 307 16.16 7.92 2.38
C THR A 307 17.59 8.06 2.90
N THR A 308 18.20 9.22 2.78
CA THR A 308 19.54 9.53 3.31
C THR A 308 19.46 10.28 4.64
N ILE A 309 18.49 11.20 4.76
CA ILE A 309 18.33 12.05 5.95
C ILE A 309 17.90 11.22 7.17
N VAL A 310 16.94 10.28 6.99
CA VAL A 310 16.43 9.50 8.12
C VAL A 310 17.48 8.58 8.73
N PRO A 311 18.25 7.77 7.97
CA PRO A 311 19.35 7.00 8.54
C PRO A 311 20.43 7.87 9.20
N PHE A 312 20.70 9.06 8.65
CA PHE A 312 21.65 10.01 9.26
C PHE A 312 21.15 10.48 10.64
N ILE A 313 19.86 10.80 10.77
CA ILE A 313 19.25 11.19 12.05
C ILE A 313 19.26 10.00 13.03
N GLU A 314 18.90 8.79 12.57
CA GLU A 314 18.96 7.57 13.38
C GLU A 314 20.37 7.30 13.93
N HIS A 315 21.38 7.54 13.11
CA HIS A 315 22.77 7.39 13.53
C HIS A 315 23.17 8.41 14.61
N ILE A 316 22.71 9.67 14.50
CA ILE A 316 23.00 10.73 15.50
C ILE A 316 22.33 10.43 16.83
N PHE A 317 21.05 10.00 16.80
CA PHE A 317 20.27 9.75 18.01
C PHE A 317 20.41 8.33 18.56
N HIS A 318 21.20 7.46 17.90
CA HIS A 318 21.38 6.04 18.26
C HIS A 318 20.03 5.31 18.47
N THR A 319 19.00 5.69 17.73
CA THR A 319 17.66 5.13 17.81
C THR A 319 17.19 4.71 16.43
N HIS A 320 16.52 3.54 16.33
CA HIS A 320 15.86 3.12 15.09
C HIS A 320 14.38 3.52 15.17
N PHE A 321 13.96 4.45 14.34
CA PHE A 321 12.56 4.87 14.24
C PHE A 321 11.68 3.78 13.63
N LEU A 322 12.25 2.97 12.73
CA LEU A 322 11.56 1.86 12.09
C LEU A 322 12.24 0.55 12.50
N SER A 323 11.64 -0.12 13.46
CA SER A 323 12.02 -1.49 13.79
C SER A 323 11.59 -2.39 12.62
N ALA A 324 12.55 -2.99 11.91
CA ALA A 324 12.31 -3.90 10.78
C ALA A 324 11.38 -5.07 11.15
N ASN A 325 11.34 -5.44 12.43
CA ASN A 325 10.48 -6.50 12.97
C ASN A 325 8.99 -6.12 13.05
N VAL A 326 8.65 -4.82 13.04
CA VAL A 326 7.26 -4.34 13.19
C VAL A 326 6.71 -3.84 11.85
N TYR A 327 7.52 -3.13 11.06
CA TYR A 327 7.02 -2.45 9.86
C TYR A 327 7.42 -3.11 8.54
N TYR A 328 8.24 -4.18 8.55
CA TYR A 328 8.70 -4.92 7.35
C TYR A 328 9.34 -4.07 6.25
N ILE A 329 9.70 -2.83 6.57
CA ILE A 329 10.34 -1.88 5.67
C ILE A 329 11.53 -1.31 6.45
N SER A 330 12.74 -1.61 6.00
CA SER A 330 13.99 -1.13 6.59
C SER A 330 14.36 0.30 6.18
N GLU A 331 13.68 0.84 5.19
CA GLU A 331 13.92 2.19 4.67
C GLU A 331 12.59 2.91 4.46
N LEU A 332 12.51 4.21 4.73
CA LEU A 332 11.35 5.04 4.44
C LEU A 332 11.26 5.28 2.93
N PRO A 333 10.38 4.56 2.20
CA PRO A 333 10.25 4.77 0.77
C PRO A 333 9.60 6.12 0.51
N SER A 334 10.22 6.95 -0.31
CA SER A 334 9.63 8.20 -0.81
C SER A 334 9.36 8.08 -2.30
N HIS A 335 8.18 8.51 -2.71
CA HIS A 335 7.82 8.60 -4.13
C HIS A 335 7.16 9.94 -4.42
N LEU A 336 7.95 10.88 -4.93
CA LEU A 336 7.49 12.20 -5.32
C LEU A 336 6.57 12.08 -6.55
N ARG A 337 5.34 12.60 -6.43
CA ARG A 337 4.39 12.72 -7.54
C ARG A 337 4.20 14.20 -7.84
N TRP A 338 4.58 14.63 -9.04
CA TRP A 338 4.46 16.04 -9.45
C TRP A 338 3.02 16.56 -9.39
N THR A 339 2.03 15.69 -9.60
CA THR A 339 0.60 16.03 -9.42
C THR A 339 0.29 16.47 -7.99
N ASP A 340 0.82 15.78 -6.98
CA ASP A 340 0.61 16.13 -5.58
C ASP A 340 1.34 17.43 -5.22
N VAL A 341 2.56 17.64 -5.75
CA VAL A 341 3.31 18.90 -5.61
C VAL A 341 2.52 20.08 -6.17
N MET A 342 1.96 19.93 -7.37
CA MET A 342 1.15 20.96 -8.01
C MET A 342 -0.11 21.28 -7.22
N HIS A 343 -0.85 20.26 -6.75
CA HIS A 343 -2.05 20.46 -5.95
C HIS A 343 -1.73 21.22 -4.64
N VAL A 344 -0.65 20.83 -3.96
CA VAL A 344 -0.21 21.51 -2.73
C VAL A 344 0.21 22.95 -3.02
N ALA A 345 1.00 23.19 -4.07
CA ALA A 345 1.45 24.53 -4.43
C ALA A 345 0.28 25.46 -4.78
N VAL A 346 -0.65 24.99 -5.61
CA VAL A 346 -1.85 25.75 -6.00
C VAL A 346 -2.77 26.00 -4.80
N ALA A 347 -3.01 25.02 -3.97
CA ALA A 347 -3.84 25.16 -2.77
C ALA A 347 -3.22 26.14 -1.77
N SER A 348 -1.91 26.05 -1.52
CA SER A 348 -1.20 26.94 -0.60
C SER A 348 -1.19 28.37 -1.10
N PHE A 349 -0.91 28.59 -2.39
CA PHE A 349 -0.95 29.91 -3.00
C PHE A 349 -2.37 30.51 -3.00
N ALA A 350 -3.38 29.72 -3.37
CA ALA A 350 -4.77 30.17 -3.38
C ALA A 350 -5.25 30.58 -1.97
N MET A 351 -4.90 29.78 -0.94
CA MET A 351 -5.25 30.12 0.45
C MET A 351 -4.50 31.34 0.94
N SER A 352 -3.20 31.48 0.61
CA SER A 352 -2.42 32.66 0.95
C SER A 352 -3.00 33.93 0.28
N PHE A 353 -3.35 33.85 -1.00
CA PHE A 353 -3.99 34.93 -1.72
C PHE A 353 -5.36 35.31 -1.10
N ALA A 354 -6.21 34.32 -0.81
CA ALA A 354 -7.50 34.55 -0.16
C ALA A 354 -7.34 35.20 1.23
N ALA A 355 -6.30 34.81 1.98
CA ALA A 355 -5.99 35.40 3.29
C ALA A 355 -5.61 36.89 3.19
N THR A 356 -5.08 37.35 2.07
CA THR A 356 -4.70 38.77 1.89
C THR A 356 -5.90 39.67 1.56
N LEU A 357 -7.01 39.13 1.06
CA LEU A 357 -8.17 39.92 0.62
C LEU A 357 -8.79 40.71 1.77
N TYR A 358 -8.98 40.10 2.93
CA TYR A 358 -9.59 40.76 4.09
C TYR A 358 -8.77 41.93 4.62
N PRO A 359 -7.45 41.79 4.92
CA PRO A 359 -6.61 42.90 5.35
C PRO A 359 -6.52 44.03 4.30
N ALA A 360 -6.39 43.68 3.03
CA ALA A 360 -6.34 44.66 1.93
C ALA A 360 -7.63 45.46 1.83
N TRP A 361 -8.79 44.80 1.93
CA TRP A 361 -10.08 45.47 1.95
C TRP A 361 -10.24 46.39 3.18
N ARG A 362 -9.77 45.98 4.35
CA ARG A 362 -9.77 46.78 5.56
C ARG A 362 -8.89 48.02 5.41
N ALA A 363 -7.69 47.88 4.82
CA ALA A 363 -6.81 49.01 4.51
C ALA A 363 -7.50 50.04 3.57
N ALA A 364 -8.19 49.58 2.53
CA ALA A 364 -8.89 50.43 1.58
C ALA A 364 -10.06 51.24 2.22
N LYS A 365 -10.64 50.76 3.31
CA LYS A 365 -11.73 51.41 4.05
C LYS A 365 -11.25 52.38 5.14
N THR A 366 -9.94 52.58 5.33
CA THR A 366 -9.41 53.53 6.33
C THR A 366 -9.85 54.95 6.00
N GLU A 367 -10.60 55.60 6.92
CA GLU A 367 -11.02 56.97 6.76
C GLU A 367 -9.89 57.95 7.20
N PRO A 368 -9.47 58.89 6.29
CA PRO A 368 -8.36 59.80 6.60
C PRO A 368 -8.62 60.71 7.82
N ALA A 369 -9.87 61.15 7.99
CA ALA A 369 -10.26 62.06 9.08
C ALA A 369 -10.15 61.40 10.47
N GLU A 370 -10.49 60.09 10.58
CA GLU A 370 -10.34 59.38 11.85
C GLU A 370 -8.89 59.01 12.16
N ALA A 371 -8.11 58.64 11.13
CA ALA A 371 -6.71 58.19 11.30
C ALA A 371 -5.78 59.34 11.75
N LEU A 372 -6.03 60.56 11.30
CA LEU A 372 -5.21 61.75 11.65
C LEU A 372 -5.69 62.44 12.93
N ARG A 373 -6.85 62.10 13.49
CA ARG A 373 -7.36 62.70 14.73
C ARG A 373 -6.78 62.12 16.03
N TYR A 374 -6.18 60.94 15.93
CA TYR A 374 -5.64 60.16 17.07
C TYR A 374 -4.10 60.22 17.20
N GLU A 375 -3.43 61.07 16.44
CA GLU A 375 -2.07 61.58 16.74
C GLU A 375 -2.18 62.93 17.48
#